data_63ec070a44a63b67a9dca508567e1851
#
_entry.id   63ec070a44a63b67a9dca508567e1851
#
_cell.length_a   1.000
_cell.length_b   1.000
_cell.length_c   1.000
_cell.angle_alpha   90.00
_cell.angle_beta   90.00
_cell.angle_gamma   90.00
#
_symmetry.space_group_name_H-M   'P 1'
#
loop_
_entity.id
_entity.type
_entity.pdbx_description
1 polymer ?
#
loop_
_entity_poly.entity_id
_entity_poly.type
_entity_poly.pdbx_seq_one_letter_code
_entity_poly.pdbx_strand_id
1 'polypeptide(L)' 'SWISSLRIRKAKQIMQSDTTLTIEEIAYKVGFSSSSYFIQIFLRLEGTTPLRWLNTRQKV' A
#
# COMPACT_ATOMS: atom_id res chain seq x y z
N SER A 1 12.00 -6.97 -5.17
CA SER A 1 11.78 -8.14 -6.03
C SER A 1 10.42 -8.02 -6.72
N TRP A 2 10.22 -8.85 -7.73
CA TRP A 2 8.96 -8.82 -8.47
C TRP A 2 7.78 -9.22 -7.57
N ILE A 3 8.01 -10.07 -6.55
CA ILE A 3 6.96 -10.44 -5.60
C ILE A 3 6.51 -9.21 -4.81
N SER A 4 7.46 -8.40 -4.34
CA SER A 4 7.12 -7.17 -3.64
C SER A 4 6.35 -6.22 -4.54
N SER A 5 6.74 -6.12 -5.80
CA SER A 5 6.03 -5.27 -6.77
C SER A 5 4.59 -5.72 -6.94
N LEU A 6 4.36 -7.04 -7.03
CA LEU A 6 3.01 -7.58 -7.16
C LEU A 6 2.17 -7.28 -5.92
N ARG A 7 2.76 -7.44 -4.74
CA ARG A 7 2.06 -7.16 -3.49
C ARG A 7 1.67 -5.69 -3.38
N ILE A 8 2.59 -4.80 -3.76
CA ILE A 8 2.31 -3.37 -3.73
C ILE A 8 1.23 -3.01 -4.74
N ARG A 9 1.26 -3.60 -5.93
CA ARG A 9 0.20 -3.38 -6.92
C ARG A 9 -1.16 -3.80 -6.37
N LYS A 10 -1.21 -4.96 -5.73
CA LYS A 10 -2.44 -5.45 -5.14
C LYS A 10 -2.93 -4.53 -4.03
N ALA A 11 -2.00 -4.04 -3.21
CA ALA A 11 -2.35 -3.10 -2.16
C ALA A 11 -2.97 -1.84 -2.73
N LYS A 12 -2.42 -1.31 -3.82
CA LYS A 12 -2.97 -0.12 -4.45
C LYS A 12 -4.39 -0.36 -4.97
N GLN A 13 -4.64 -1.54 -5.52
CA GLN A 13 -5.99 -1.88 -5.98
C GLN A 13 -6.98 -1.92 -4.81
N ILE A 14 -6.59 -2.54 -3.71
CA ILE A 14 -7.44 -2.61 -2.53
C ILE A 14 -7.68 -1.21 -1.96
N MET A 15 -6.64 -0.39 -1.90
CA MET A 15 -6.75 0.97 -1.38
C MET A 15 -7.71 1.82 -2.20
N GLN A 16 -7.79 1.58 -3.50
CA GLN A 16 -8.70 2.32 -4.36
C GLN A 16 -10.14 1.83 -4.25
N SER A 17 -10.33 0.54 -4.00
CA SER A 17 -11.68 -0.03 -4.00
C SER A 17 -12.32 -0.09 -2.62
N ASP A 18 -11.53 -0.06 -1.55
CA ASP A 18 -12.06 -0.15 -0.19
C ASP A 18 -11.31 0.83 0.71
N THR A 19 -11.92 1.99 0.94
CA THR A 19 -11.31 3.05 1.74
C THR A 19 -11.56 2.86 3.24
N THR A 20 -12.24 1.79 3.64
CA THR A 20 -12.50 1.53 5.06
C THR A 20 -11.36 0.78 5.73
N LEU A 21 -10.46 0.18 4.96
CA LEU A 21 -9.36 -0.58 5.50
C LEU A 21 -8.22 0.35 5.94
N THR A 22 -7.59 -0.01 7.06
CA THR A 22 -6.40 0.71 7.51
C THR A 22 -5.19 0.23 6.72
N ILE A 23 -4.12 1.01 6.76
CA ILE A 23 -2.86 0.63 6.11
C ILE A 23 -2.34 -0.70 6.67
N GLU A 24 -2.48 -0.90 7.97
CA GLU A 24 -2.05 -2.14 8.60
C GLU A 24 -2.84 -3.35 8.07
N GLU A 25 -4.15 -3.19 7.97
CA GLU A 25 -4.98 -4.25 7.42
C GLU A 25 -4.61 -4.59 5.99
N ILE A 26 -4.34 -3.58 5.18
CA ILE A 26 -3.94 -3.78 3.80
C ILE A 26 -2.61 -4.51 3.73
N ALA A 27 -1.66 -4.14 4.58
CA ALA A 27 -0.34 -4.79 4.61
C ALA A 27 -0.48 -6.29 4.82
N TYR A 28 -1.26 -6.69 5.82
CA TYR A 28 -1.45 -8.11 6.11
C TYR A 28 -2.22 -8.81 4.99
N LYS A 29 -3.19 -8.12 4.43
CA LYS A 29 -4.04 -8.69 3.38
C LYS A 29 -3.23 -9.07 2.14
N VAL A 30 -2.21 -8.28 1.82
CA VAL A 30 -1.40 -8.55 0.63
C VAL A 30 -0.15 -9.37 0.93
N GLY A 31 0.02 -9.82 2.17
CA GLY A 31 1.06 -10.78 2.50
C GLY A 31 2.30 -10.24 3.17
N PHE A 32 2.28 -9.00 3.65
CA PHE A 32 3.41 -8.48 4.42
C PHE A 32 3.30 -8.91 5.87
N SER A 33 4.45 -9.11 6.52
CA SER A 33 4.49 -9.56 7.89
C SER A 33 4.27 -8.41 8.88
N SER A 34 4.47 -7.17 8.46
CA SER A 34 4.23 -6.00 9.31
C SER A 34 3.88 -4.80 8.46
N SER A 35 3.16 -3.86 9.05
CA SER A 35 2.83 -2.62 8.35
C SER A 35 4.08 -1.76 8.13
N SER A 36 5.04 -1.81 9.06
CA SER A 36 6.29 -1.05 8.90
C SER A 36 7.04 -1.49 7.65
N TYR A 37 7.16 -2.80 7.44
CA TYR A 37 7.83 -3.31 6.27
C TYR A 37 7.07 -2.94 4.99
N PHE A 38 5.75 -3.06 5.03
CA PHE A 38 4.92 -2.66 3.90
C PHE A 38 5.15 -1.20 3.53
N ILE A 39 5.17 -0.31 4.52
CA ILE A 39 5.36 1.11 4.27
C ILE A 39 6.72 1.37 3.65
N GLN A 40 7.77 0.70 4.14
CA GLN A 40 9.11 0.87 3.59
C GLN A 40 9.18 0.43 2.12
N ILE A 41 8.60 -0.71 1.81
CA ILE A 41 8.61 -1.23 0.45
C ILE A 41 7.78 -0.34 -0.45
N PHE A 42 6.62 0.10 0.03
CA PHE A 42 5.76 1.01 -0.74
C PHE A 42 6.51 2.29 -1.07
N LEU A 43 7.17 2.87 -0.07
CA LEU A 43 7.93 4.11 -0.27
C LEU A 43 9.04 3.90 -1.30
N ARG A 44 9.73 2.78 -1.24
CA ARG A 44 10.82 2.49 -2.18
C ARG A 44 10.31 2.35 -3.62
N LEU A 45 9.19 1.69 -3.82
CA LEU A 45 8.68 1.40 -5.15
C LEU A 45 7.84 2.54 -5.73
N GLU A 46 7.11 3.25 -4.88
CA GLU A 46 6.18 4.28 -5.33
C GLU A 46 6.70 5.69 -5.14
N GLY A 47 7.75 5.87 -4.34
CA GLY A 47 8.31 7.20 -4.08
C GLY A 47 7.54 8.00 -3.06
N THR A 48 6.51 7.44 -2.44
CA THR A 48 5.71 8.11 -1.42
C THR A 48 5.14 7.07 -0.47
N THR A 49 4.70 7.52 0.70
CA THR A 49 4.08 6.61 1.66
C THR A 49 2.67 6.23 1.21
N PRO A 50 2.14 5.10 1.70
CA PRO A 50 0.77 4.70 1.34
C PRO A 50 -0.26 5.75 1.70
N LEU A 51 -0.13 6.37 2.86
CA LEU A 51 -1.09 7.38 3.30
C LEU A 51 -1.06 8.61 2.39
N ARG A 52 0.13 9.08 2.04
CA ARG A 52 0.27 10.21 1.13
C ARG A 52 -0.26 9.86 -0.26
N TRP A 53 0.01 8.65 -0.71
CA TRP A 53 -0.47 8.18 -2.00
C TRP A 53 -2.01 8.23 -2.07
N LEU A 54 -2.66 7.76 -1.00
CA LEU A 54 -4.11 7.80 -0.89
C LEU A 54 -4.64 9.23 -0.90
N ASN A 55 -4.03 10.10 -0.11
CA ASN A 55 -4.46 11.49 -0.03
C ASN A 55 -4.33 12.20 -1.37
N THR A 56 -3.24 11.94 -2.09
CA THR A 56 -3.02 12.54 -3.39
C THR A 56 -4.08 12.09 -4.39
N ARG A 57 -4.44 10.83 -4.36
CA ARG A 57 -5.42 10.30 -5.30
C ARG A 57 -6.84 10.77 -5.00
N GLN A 58 -7.14 11.03 -3.74
CA GLN A 58 -8.47 11.50 -3.35
C GLN A 58 -8.66 12.99 -3.61
N LYS A 59 -7.57 13.70 -3.86
CA LYS A 59 -7.63 15.11 -4.19
C LYS A 59 -7.85 15.26 -5.68
N VAL A 60 -9.06 15.48 -6.04
CA VAL A 60 -9.40 15.66 -7.44
C VAL A 60 -9.78 17.10 -7.69
#